data_ca4395ee8ebfaea7771ba0a0de7e4395
#
_entry.id   ca4395ee8ebfaea7771ba0a0de7e4395
#
_cell.length_a   1.000
_cell.length_b   1.000
_cell.length_c   1.000
_cell.angle_alpha   90.00
_cell.angle_beta   90.00
_cell.angle_gamma   90.00
#
_symmetry.space_group_name_H-M   'P 1'
#
loop_
_entity.id
_entity.type
_entity.pdbx_description
1 polymer ?
#
loop_
_entity_poly.entity_id
_entity_poly.type
_entity_poly.pdbx_seq_one_letter_code
_entity_poly.pdbx_strand_id
1 'polypeptide(L)' 'MSDAYHDKLNWRNELLVITSEEASEVSKVVSKILRYGMQPKDQKALIEEIGDMQCMIDLIVEHKL' A
#
# COMPACT_ATOMS: atom_id res chain seq x y z
N MET A 1 10.31 -15.97 -26.74
CA MET A 1 10.05 -14.88 -25.81
C MET A 1 10.41 -15.29 -24.39
N SER A 2 10.88 -14.35 -23.61
CA SER A 2 11.34 -14.65 -22.27
C SER A 2 10.18 -14.65 -21.27
N ASP A 3 9.94 -15.79 -20.66
CA ASP A 3 8.96 -15.90 -19.58
C ASP A 3 9.38 -15.05 -18.37
N ALA A 4 10.69 -14.89 -18.16
CA ALA A 4 11.21 -14.06 -17.09
C ALA A 4 10.80 -12.60 -17.24
N TYR A 5 10.75 -12.09 -18.47
CA TYR A 5 10.29 -10.72 -18.73
C TYR A 5 8.80 -10.58 -18.37
N HIS A 6 7.98 -11.54 -18.76
CA HIS A 6 6.56 -11.54 -18.46
C HIS A 6 6.31 -11.65 -16.96
N ASP A 7 7.06 -12.52 -16.28
CA ASP A 7 6.93 -12.69 -14.85
C ASP A 7 7.31 -11.40 -14.11
N LYS A 8 8.36 -10.72 -14.57
CA LYS A 8 8.79 -9.45 -13.98
C LYS A 8 7.72 -8.37 -14.14
N LEU A 9 7.11 -8.27 -15.32
CA LEU A 9 6.02 -7.31 -15.56
C LEU A 9 4.80 -7.62 -14.72
N ASN A 10 4.43 -8.90 -14.62
CA ASN A 10 3.29 -9.32 -13.81
C ASN A 10 3.53 -9.02 -12.33
N TRP A 11 4.72 -9.30 -11.85
CA TRP A 11 5.10 -9.03 -10.48
C TRP A 11 5.05 -7.53 -10.17
N ARG A 12 5.58 -6.71 -11.08
CA ARG A 12 5.53 -5.25 -10.95
C ARG A 12 4.08 -4.76 -10.89
N ASN A 13 3.24 -5.28 -11.79
CA ASN A 13 1.84 -4.87 -11.84
C ASN A 13 1.11 -5.29 -10.57
N GLU A 14 1.39 -6.46 -10.03
CA GLU A 14 0.84 -6.89 -8.74
C GLU A 14 1.24 -5.94 -7.63
N LEU A 15 2.50 -5.55 -7.55
CA LEU A 15 2.97 -4.60 -6.53
C LEU A 15 2.25 -3.27 -6.67
N LEU A 16 2.06 -2.79 -7.88
CA LEU A 16 1.36 -1.53 -8.12
C LEU A 16 -0.11 -1.60 -7.70
N VAL A 17 -0.77 -2.72 -7.98
CA VAL A 17 -2.15 -2.94 -7.56
C VAL A 17 -2.25 -2.95 -6.04
N ILE A 18 -1.39 -3.71 -5.37
CA ILE A 18 -1.37 -3.78 -3.91
C ILE A 18 -1.08 -2.41 -3.31
N THR A 19 -0.14 -1.66 -3.89
CA THR A 19 0.19 -0.31 -3.44
C THR A 19 -1.03 0.60 -3.53
N SER A 20 -1.78 0.51 -4.62
CA SER A 20 -3.00 1.28 -4.80
C SER A 20 -4.06 0.92 -3.75
N GLU A 21 -4.21 -0.37 -3.44
CA GLU A 21 -5.13 -0.84 -2.42
C GLU A 21 -4.74 -0.30 -1.04
N GLU A 22 -3.45 -0.36 -0.70
CA GLU A 22 -2.96 0.13 0.59
C GLU A 22 -3.14 1.65 0.70
N ALA A 23 -2.89 2.38 -0.37
CA ALA A 23 -3.12 3.83 -0.40
C ALA A 23 -4.59 4.15 -0.15
N SER A 24 -5.49 3.36 -0.73
CA SER A 24 -6.93 3.50 -0.55
C SER A 24 -7.33 3.25 0.90
N GLU A 25 -6.75 2.22 1.54
CA GLU A 25 -7.04 1.91 2.94
C GLU A 25 -6.56 3.02 3.87
N VAL A 26 -5.36 3.56 3.64
CA VAL A 26 -4.87 4.72 4.40
C VAL A 26 -5.83 5.89 4.24
N SER A 27 -6.25 6.17 3.03
CA SER A 27 -7.18 7.27 2.74
C SER A 27 -8.51 7.11 3.47
N LYS A 28 -9.05 5.89 3.50
CA LYS A 28 -10.30 5.59 4.21
C LYS A 28 -10.19 5.88 5.70
N VAL A 29 -9.10 5.43 6.33
CA VAL A 29 -8.88 5.64 7.76
C VAL A 29 -8.73 7.13 8.07
N VAL A 30 -7.94 7.84 7.27
CA VAL A 30 -7.72 9.28 7.43
C VAL A 30 -9.05 10.04 7.29
N SER A 31 -9.85 9.71 6.29
CA SER A 31 -11.14 10.35 6.05
C SER A 31 -12.10 10.14 7.22
N LYS A 32 -12.09 8.93 7.77
CA LYS A 32 -12.92 8.61 8.94
C LYS A 32 -12.51 9.42 10.16
N ILE A 33 -11.21 9.54 10.40
CA ILE A 33 -10.66 10.33 11.50
C ILE A 33 -11.07 11.82 11.35
N LEU A 34 -10.94 12.35 10.14
CA LEU A 34 -11.31 13.73 9.87
C LEU A 34 -12.80 13.98 10.09
N ARG A 35 -13.64 12.99 9.79
CA ARG A 35 -15.09 13.11 9.90
C ARG A 35 -15.61 12.91 11.32
N TYR A 36 -15.05 11.94 12.03
CA TYR A 36 -15.60 11.50 13.33
C TYR A 36 -14.65 11.69 14.51
N GLY A 37 -13.43 12.16 14.29
CA GLY A 37 -12.41 12.29 15.30
C GLY A 37 -11.60 11.00 15.49
N MET A 38 -10.46 11.13 16.15
CA MET A 38 -9.53 10.05 16.39
C MET A 38 -10.03 9.15 17.53
N GLN A 39 -10.27 7.88 17.22
CA GLN A 39 -10.55 6.85 18.19
C GLN A 39 -9.31 5.97 18.38
N PRO A 40 -9.14 5.29 19.53
CA PRO A 40 -7.97 4.40 19.70
C PRO A 40 -7.86 3.32 18.63
N LYS A 41 -8.97 2.76 18.17
CA LYS A 41 -8.97 1.75 17.10
C LYS A 41 -8.52 2.35 15.77
N ASP A 42 -8.82 3.63 15.53
CA ASP A 42 -8.43 4.30 14.30
C ASP A 42 -6.93 4.58 14.27
N GLN A 43 -6.36 4.94 15.42
CA GLN A 43 -4.92 5.15 15.52
C GLN A 43 -4.17 3.86 15.22
N LYS A 44 -4.62 2.74 15.79
CA LYS A 44 -4.02 1.43 15.54
C LYS A 44 -4.13 1.06 14.06
N ALA A 45 -5.32 1.22 13.49
CA ALA A 45 -5.55 0.92 12.08
C ALA A 45 -4.67 1.78 11.17
N LEU A 46 -4.54 3.06 11.48
CA LEU A 46 -3.73 3.98 10.70
C LEU A 46 -2.25 3.56 10.72
N ILE A 47 -1.74 3.19 11.88
CA ILE A 47 -0.36 2.74 12.02
C ILE A 47 -0.13 1.46 11.21
N GLU A 48 -1.06 0.51 11.27
CA GLU A 48 -0.97 -0.74 10.50
C GLU A 48 -1.00 -0.48 8.99
N GLU A 49 -1.91 0.37 8.52
CA GLU A 49 -2.04 0.68 7.09
C GLU A 49 -0.83 1.45 6.58
N ILE A 50 -0.29 2.38 7.37
CA ILE A 50 0.92 3.10 6.99
C ILE A 50 2.12 2.14 6.92
N GLY A 51 2.20 1.20 7.88
CA GLY A 51 3.24 0.18 7.86
C GLY A 51 3.19 -0.68 6.61
N ASP A 52 1.99 -1.12 6.22
CA ASP A 52 1.80 -1.90 5.01
C ASP A 52 2.17 -1.09 3.77
N MET A 53 1.75 0.18 3.73
CA MET A 53 2.09 1.09 2.64
C MET A 53 3.60 1.32 2.55
N GLN A 54 4.27 1.49 3.69
CA GLN A 54 5.72 1.66 3.73
C GLN A 54 6.44 0.43 3.19
N CYS A 55 5.94 -0.77 3.51
CA CYS A 55 6.47 -2.01 2.98
C CYS A 55 6.42 -2.03 1.44
N MET A 56 5.31 -1.59 0.87
CA MET A 56 5.15 -1.50 -0.58
C MET A 56 6.10 -0.48 -1.19
N ILE A 57 6.23 0.69 -0.54
CA ILE A 57 7.15 1.73 -0.99
C ILE A 57 8.59 1.20 -1.01
N ASP A 58 9.00 0.51 0.06
CA ASP A 58 10.34 -0.04 0.17
C ASP A 58 10.62 -1.05 -0.94
N LEU A 59 9.66 -1.92 -1.24
CA LEU A 59 9.79 -2.90 -2.32
C LEU A 59 9.94 -2.22 -3.68
N ILE A 60 9.14 -1.19 -3.93
CA ILE A 60 9.18 -0.44 -5.19
C ILE A 60 10.55 0.23 -5.36
N VAL A 61 11.05 0.85 -4.30
CA VAL A 61 12.35 1.54 -4.33
C VAL A 61 13.48 0.52 -4.50
N GLU A 62 13.45 -0.57 -3.74
CA GLU A 62 14.47 -1.61 -3.80
C GLU A 62 14.60 -2.21 -5.19
N HIS A 63 13.49 -2.46 -5.84
CA HIS A 63 13.47 -3.09 -7.15
C HIS A 63 13.40 -2.09 -8.31
N LYS A 64 13.45 -0.81 -8.02
CA LYS A 64 13.49 0.27 -9.01
C LYS A 64 12.29 0.21 -9.98
N LEU A 65 11.15 0.00 -9.44
CA LEU A 65 9.93 -0.11 -10.24
C LEU A 65 9.32 1.25 -10.57
#